data_188b598a902956bf50078ca1686e4ebe
#
_entry.id   188b598a902956bf50078ca1686e4ebe
#
_cell.length_a   1.000
_cell.length_b   1.000
_cell.length_c   1.000
_cell.angle_alpha   90.00
_cell.angle_beta   90.00
_cell.angle_gamma   90.00
#
_symmetry.space_group_name_H-M   'P 1'
#
loop_
_entity.id
_entity.type
_entity.pdbx_description
1 polymer ?
#
loop_
_entity_poly.entity_id
_entity_poly.type
_entity_poly.pdbx_seq_one_letter_code
_entity_poly.pdbx_strand_id
1 'polypeptide(L)'
;ARYIREEYDFDRRRSIIESDSAYSDDVWRQFSELGWLSIPFDESYGGFGGHADDLAGVMLELGKGLIIEPYMSTVVVFGSLLNASNNDSLKEQLIPRIINGQYKGSFAYAEEQSRFEISDVKTSAQKCGDGYKLNGTKIAVIDAKESDGLIVTARTGGSQYGAEGISLFLAVSYTHLTLPTTSPV
;
A
#
# COMPACT_ATOMS: atom_id res chain seq x y z
N ALA A 1 -2.45 0.88 -21.77
CA ALA A 1 -3.19 -0.01 -22.67
C ALA A 1 -2.29 -0.84 -23.59
N ARG A 2 -1.36 -0.20 -24.36
CA ARG A 2 -0.52 -0.94 -25.34
C ARG A 2 0.39 -1.96 -24.68
N TYR A 3 1.19 -1.55 -23.69
CA TYR A 3 2.09 -2.42 -22.95
C TYR A 3 1.38 -3.67 -22.40
N ILE A 4 0.23 -3.48 -21.76
CA ILE A 4 -0.53 -4.60 -21.15
C ILE A 4 -0.94 -5.62 -22.22
N ARG A 5 -1.40 -5.16 -23.39
CA ARG A 5 -1.85 -6.06 -24.46
C ARG A 5 -0.71 -6.80 -25.17
N GLU A 6 0.47 -6.18 -25.25
CA GLU A 6 1.59 -6.70 -26.05
C GLU A 6 2.58 -7.48 -25.18
N GLU A 7 2.74 -7.10 -23.88
CA GLU A 7 3.82 -7.59 -23.03
C GLU A 7 3.34 -8.33 -21.75
N TYR A 8 2.03 -8.30 -21.47
CA TYR A 8 1.49 -8.94 -20.28
C TYR A 8 0.31 -9.86 -20.65
N ASP A 9 0.65 -11.04 -21.17
CA ASP A 9 -0.31 -12.07 -21.50
C ASP A 9 -0.63 -13.00 -20.29
N PHE A 10 -1.57 -13.91 -20.51
CA PHE A 10 -2.00 -14.85 -19.48
C PHE A 10 -0.90 -15.82 -19.05
N ASP A 11 0.00 -16.20 -19.96
CA ASP A 11 1.09 -17.12 -19.63
C ASP A 11 2.16 -16.42 -18.77
N ARG A 12 2.46 -15.16 -19.07
CA ARG A 12 3.33 -14.33 -18.23
C ARG A 12 2.74 -14.16 -16.84
N ARG A 13 1.44 -13.83 -16.73
CA ARG A 13 0.74 -13.75 -15.45
C ARG A 13 0.83 -15.05 -14.67
N ARG A 14 0.60 -16.19 -15.32
CA ARG A 14 0.71 -17.51 -14.68
C ARG A 14 2.10 -17.75 -14.15
N SER A 15 3.15 -17.47 -14.93
CA SER A 15 4.54 -17.66 -14.50
C SER A 15 4.90 -16.82 -13.28
N ILE A 16 4.34 -15.60 -13.17
CA ILE A 16 4.53 -14.74 -11.99
C ILE A 16 3.84 -15.34 -10.77
N ILE A 17 2.59 -15.82 -10.91
CA ILE A 17 1.84 -16.46 -9.79
C ILE A 17 2.55 -17.72 -9.30
N GLU A 18 3.14 -18.49 -10.21
CA GLU A 18 3.85 -19.75 -9.88
C GLU A 18 5.27 -19.50 -9.33
N SER A 19 5.75 -18.26 -9.35
CA SER A 19 7.04 -17.89 -8.77
C SER A 19 6.96 -17.71 -7.25
N ASP A 20 8.11 -17.61 -6.59
CA ASP A 20 8.20 -17.34 -5.14
C ASP A 20 7.75 -15.92 -4.76
N SER A 21 7.75 -15.01 -5.72
CA SER A 21 7.29 -13.63 -5.59
C SER A 21 5.87 -13.48 -6.14
N ALA A 22 5.01 -12.78 -5.41
CA ALA A 22 3.63 -12.52 -5.84
C ALA A 22 3.51 -11.44 -6.94
N TYR A 23 4.61 -10.89 -7.42
CA TYR A 23 4.68 -9.89 -8.48
C TYR A 23 6.01 -10.00 -9.24
N SER A 24 6.15 -9.30 -10.37
CA SER A 24 7.38 -9.23 -11.18
C SER A 24 8.09 -7.89 -10.99
N ASP A 25 9.34 -7.92 -10.52
CA ASP A 25 10.19 -6.72 -10.44
C ASP A 25 10.37 -6.03 -11.80
N ASP A 26 10.47 -6.81 -12.88
CA ASP A 26 10.61 -6.25 -14.22
C ASP A 26 9.35 -5.51 -14.66
N VAL A 27 8.17 -6.07 -14.40
CA VAL A 27 6.88 -5.40 -14.70
C VAL A 27 6.72 -4.15 -13.82
N TRP A 28 7.08 -4.24 -12.55
CA TRP A 28 7.01 -3.10 -11.63
C TRP A 28 7.92 -1.96 -12.06
N ARG A 29 9.16 -2.28 -12.45
CA ARG A 29 10.10 -1.31 -13.03
C ARG A 29 9.53 -0.68 -14.31
N GLN A 30 8.94 -1.47 -15.19
CA GLN A 30 8.31 -0.96 -16.39
C GLN A 30 7.16 0.02 -16.08
N PHE A 31 6.38 -0.19 -15.03
CA PHE A 31 5.35 0.76 -14.58
C PHE A 31 5.97 2.09 -14.14
N SER A 32 7.11 2.05 -13.45
CA SER A 32 7.87 3.25 -13.11
C SER A 32 8.36 3.99 -14.36
N GLU A 33 9.00 3.28 -15.31
CA GLU A 33 9.53 3.85 -16.56
C GLU A 33 8.42 4.45 -17.44
N LEU A 34 7.23 3.87 -17.45
CA LEU A 34 6.04 4.38 -18.14
C LEU A 34 5.38 5.56 -17.40
N GLY A 35 5.86 5.92 -16.22
CA GLY A 35 5.33 7.00 -15.39
C GLY A 35 4.00 6.66 -14.69
N TRP A 36 3.57 5.40 -14.70
CA TRP A 36 2.28 5.05 -14.09
C TRP A 36 2.29 5.20 -12.57
N LEU A 37 3.44 4.97 -11.94
CA LEU A 37 3.60 5.15 -10.50
C LEU A 37 3.60 6.61 -10.06
N SER A 38 3.81 7.55 -11.00
CA SER A 38 3.92 8.99 -10.74
C SER A 38 2.57 9.73 -10.78
N ILE A 39 1.53 9.10 -11.32
CA ILE A 39 0.28 9.78 -11.70
C ILE A 39 -0.34 10.58 -10.56
N PRO A 40 -0.60 10.05 -9.35
CA PRO A 40 -1.36 10.78 -8.32
C PRO A 40 -0.53 11.74 -7.49
N PHE A 41 0.77 11.78 -7.69
CA PHE A 41 1.66 12.57 -6.84
C PHE A 41 1.90 13.96 -7.39
N ASP A 42 2.12 14.92 -6.50
CA ASP A 42 2.40 16.31 -6.85
C ASP A 42 3.73 16.44 -7.63
N GLU A 43 3.80 17.41 -8.53
CA GLU A 43 4.97 17.69 -9.37
C GLU A 43 6.21 18.04 -8.53
N SER A 44 6.04 18.62 -7.34
CA SER A 44 7.13 18.94 -6.42
C SER A 44 7.87 17.68 -5.92
N TYR A 45 7.21 16.51 -5.94
CA TYR A 45 7.81 15.21 -5.61
C TYR A 45 8.18 14.38 -6.84
N GLY A 46 8.03 14.94 -8.06
CA GLY A 46 8.29 14.25 -9.33
C GLY A 46 7.07 13.51 -9.88
N GLY A 47 5.89 13.78 -9.39
CA GLY A 47 4.61 13.25 -9.89
C GLY A 47 4.06 14.03 -11.08
N PHE A 48 2.87 13.66 -11.53
CA PHE A 48 2.17 14.32 -12.63
C PHE A 48 0.96 15.16 -12.18
N GLY A 49 0.68 15.21 -10.88
CA GLY A 49 -0.47 15.95 -10.34
C GLY A 49 -1.82 15.40 -10.81
N GLY A 50 -1.87 14.14 -11.24
CA GLY A 50 -3.07 13.51 -11.77
C GLY A 50 -4.17 13.33 -10.72
N HIS A 51 -5.40 13.29 -11.19
CA HIS A 51 -6.60 13.17 -10.37
C HIS A 51 -7.15 11.73 -10.35
N ALA A 52 -8.26 11.56 -9.64
CA ALA A 52 -8.91 10.25 -9.50
C ALA A 52 -9.31 9.62 -10.85
N ASP A 53 -9.70 10.44 -11.82
CA ASP A 53 -10.07 9.96 -13.16
C ASP A 53 -8.89 9.36 -13.92
N ASP A 54 -7.69 9.93 -13.74
CA ASP A 54 -6.47 9.41 -14.35
C ASP A 54 -6.10 8.05 -13.74
N LEU A 55 -6.19 7.93 -12.42
CA LEU A 55 -6.03 6.67 -11.72
C LEU A 55 -7.07 5.63 -12.13
N ALA A 56 -8.34 6.03 -12.25
CA ALA A 56 -9.41 5.13 -12.69
C ALA A 56 -9.14 4.59 -14.10
N GLY A 57 -8.61 5.43 -15.01
CA GLY A 57 -8.20 5.02 -16.35
C GLY A 57 -7.10 3.94 -16.32
N VAL A 58 -6.09 4.12 -15.50
CA VAL A 58 -5.04 3.11 -15.31
C VAL A 58 -5.59 1.83 -14.70
N MET A 59 -6.35 1.94 -13.59
CA MET A 59 -6.95 0.78 -12.92
C MET A 59 -7.84 -0.04 -13.86
N LEU A 60 -8.59 0.62 -14.76
CA LEU A 60 -9.39 -0.06 -15.76
C LEU A 60 -8.54 -0.91 -16.70
N GLU A 61 -7.42 -0.37 -17.18
CA GLU A 61 -6.53 -1.11 -18.08
C GLU A 61 -5.76 -2.23 -17.35
N LEU A 62 -5.33 -2.00 -16.09
CA LEU A 62 -4.74 -3.04 -15.26
C LEU A 62 -5.73 -4.19 -15.01
N GLY A 63 -7.00 -3.87 -14.73
CA GLY A 63 -8.06 -4.85 -14.55
C GLY A 63 -8.34 -5.68 -15.83
N LYS A 64 -8.34 -5.06 -17.01
CA LYS A 64 -8.49 -5.77 -18.29
C LYS A 64 -7.37 -6.78 -18.54
N GLY A 65 -6.15 -6.46 -18.09
CA GLY A 65 -4.99 -7.34 -18.20
C GLY A 65 -4.86 -8.34 -17.05
N LEU A 66 -5.76 -8.29 -16.05
CA LEU A 66 -5.67 -9.09 -14.82
C LEU A 66 -4.30 -8.96 -14.14
N ILE A 67 -3.78 -7.75 -14.13
CA ILE A 67 -2.48 -7.40 -13.54
C ILE A 67 -2.48 -7.69 -12.04
N ILE A 68 -1.39 -8.29 -11.54
CA ILE A 68 -1.26 -8.69 -10.14
C ILE A 68 -0.23 -7.85 -9.37
N GLU A 69 0.51 -7.01 -10.04
CA GLU A 69 1.47 -6.10 -9.42
C GLU A 69 0.78 -5.16 -8.41
N PRO A 70 1.45 -4.77 -7.30
CA PRO A 70 0.86 -4.09 -6.16
C PRO A 70 0.54 -2.61 -6.43
N TYR A 71 -0.06 -2.29 -7.60
CA TYR A 71 -0.38 -0.91 -7.98
C TYR A 71 -1.49 -0.32 -7.10
N MET A 72 -2.55 -1.10 -6.88
CA MET A 72 -3.67 -0.64 -6.06
C MET A 72 -3.25 -0.39 -4.61
N SER A 73 -2.53 -1.32 -3.99
CA SER A 73 -2.09 -1.17 -2.60
C SER A 73 -1.07 -0.04 -2.44
N THR A 74 -0.09 0.06 -3.34
CA THR A 74 1.03 1.01 -3.21
C THR A 74 0.66 2.40 -3.71
N VAL A 75 0.16 2.52 -4.95
CA VAL A 75 -0.04 3.84 -5.57
C VAL A 75 -1.39 4.42 -5.17
N VAL A 76 -2.47 3.61 -5.29
CA VAL A 76 -3.82 4.13 -5.05
C VAL A 76 -4.08 4.28 -3.55
N VAL A 77 -3.88 3.24 -2.74
CA VAL A 77 -4.27 3.27 -1.33
C VAL A 77 -3.19 3.92 -0.46
N PHE A 78 -1.99 3.32 -0.41
CA PHE A 78 -0.90 3.85 0.43
C PHE A 78 -0.49 5.25 -0.01
N GLY A 79 -0.34 5.48 -1.32
CA GLY A 79 0.00 6.76 -1.90
C GLY A 79 -1.02 7.86 -1.57
N SER A 80 -2.32 7.56 -1.66
CA SER A 80 -3.37 8.54 -1.30
C SER A 80 -3.35 8.89 0.19
N LEU A 81 -3.14 7.91 1.07
CA LEU A 81 -3.00 8.15 2.51
C LEU A 81 -1.77 9.00 2.82
N LEU A 82 -0.66 8.75 2.12
CA LEU A 82 0.56 9.54 2.26
C LEU A 82 0.34 10.98 1.77
N ASN A 83 -0.29 11.18 0.61
CA ASN A 83 -0.64 12.51 0.09
C ASN A 83 -1.55 13.29 1.04
N ALA A 84 -2.53 12.63 1.65
CA ALA A 84 -3.46 13.25 2.59
C ALA A 84 -2.83 13.55 3.96
N SER A 85 -1.64 13.04 4.24
CA SER A 85 -0.95 13.28 5.51
C SER A 85 -0.42 14.72 5.58
N ASN A 86 -0.28 15.25 6.80
CA ASN A 86 0.38 16.55 7.05
C ASN A 86 1.88 16.39 7.33
N ASN A 87 2.48 15.24 6.96
CA ASN A 87 3.90 14.96 7.20
C ASN A 87 4.70 15.13 5.92
N ASP A 88 5.11 16.37 5.64
CA ASP A 88 5.85 16.70 4.42
C ASP A 88 7.20 16.01 4.35
N SER A 89 7.91 15.87 5.48
CA SER A 89 9.17 15.13 5.53
C SER A 89 9.01 13.67 5.09
N LEU A 90 7.90 13.03 5.47
CA LEU A 90 7.60 11.66 5.06
C LEU A 90 7.25 11.58 3.56
N LYS A 91 6.52 12.56 3.04
CA LYS A 91 6.23 12.67 1.60
C LYS A 91 7.51 12.82 0.78
N GLU A 92 8.39 13.76 1.16
CA GLU A 92 9.69 13.99 0.52
C GLU A 92 10.57 12.72 0.51
N GLN A 93 10.49 11.93 1.55
CA GLN A 93 11.26 10.69 1.68
C GLN A 93 10.70 9.54 0.85
N LEU A 94 9.37 9.34 0.84
CA LEU A 94 8.75 8.14 0.31
C LEU A 94 8.22 8.30 -1.11
N ILE A 95 7.62 9.45 -1.46
CA ILE A 95 6.99 9.61 -2.77
C ILE A 95 7.99 9.42 -3.92
N PRO A 96 9.19 10.01 -3.92
CA PRO A 96 10.17 9.77 -4.97
C PRO A 96 10.57 8.29 -5.08
N ARG A 97 10.65 7.58 -3.96
CA ARG A 97 10.97 6.14 -3.95
C ARG A 97 9.84 5.29 -4.54
N ILE A 98 8.57 5.65 -4.26
CA ILE A 98 7.41 4.99 -4.87
C ILE A 98 7.43 5.21 -6.38
N ILE A 99 7.60 6.45 -6.83
CA ILE A 99 7.66 6.84 -8.25
C ILE A 99 8.73 6.04 -9.00
N ASN A 100 9.90 5.87 -8.38
CA ASN A 100 11.03 5.11 -8.95
C ASN A 100 10.87 3.58 -8.78
N GLY A 101 9.75 3.09 -8.28
CA GLY A 101 9.52 1.66 -8.05
C GLY A 101 10.35 1.03 -6.93
N GLN A 102 11.01 1.85 -6.10
CA GLN A 102 11.93 1.45 -5.03
C GLN A 102 11.26 1.28 -3.66
N TYR A 103 9.98 1.53 -3.58
CA TYR A 103 9.21 1.38 -2.35
C TYR A 103 7.78 0.94 -2.66
N LYS A 104 7.34 -0.10 -2.00
CA LYS A 104 5.97 -0.61 -2.03
C LYS A 104 5.36 -0.46 -0.65
N GLY A 105 4.11 -0.02 -0.60
CA GLY A 105 3.40 0.18 0.64
C GLY A 105 2.02 -0.44 0.64
N SER A 106 1.55 -0.85 1.82
CA SER A 106 0.20 -1.38 2.00
C SER A 106 -0.50 -0.75 3.19
N PHE A 107 -1.81 -0.94 3.26
CA PHE A 107 -2.65 -0.38 4.31
C PHE A 107 -3.24 -1.48 5.19
N ALA A 108 -2.87 -1.45 6.46
CA ALA A 108 -3.28 -2.42 7.48
C ALA A 108 -4.34 -1.79 8.41
N TYR A 109 -5.62 -1.93 8.06
CA TYR A 109 -6.72 -1.35 8.82
C TYR A 109 -7.65 -2.40 9.43
N ALA A 110 -7.92 -3.49 8.72
CA ALA A 110 -8.90 -4.49 9.13
C ALA A 110 -8.43 -5.33 10.32
N GLU A 111 -9.35 -5.63 11.22
CA GLU A 111 -9.17 -6.52 12.36
C GLU A 111 -10.28 -7.57 12.37
N GLU A 112 -10.03 -8.73 12.96
CA GLU A 112 -10.96 -9.86 12.93
C GLU A 112 -12.37 -9.50 13.42
N GLN A 113 -12.46 -8.73 14.51
CA GLN A 113 -13.73 -8.31 15.09
C GLN A 113 -14.41 -7.17 14.33
N SER A 114 -13.64 -6.34 13.61
CA SER A 114 -14.14 -5.11 13.01
C SER A 114 -15.09 -5.36 11.84
N ARG A 115 -14.99 -6.51 11.18
CA ARG A 115 -15.74 -6.79 9.95
C ARG A 115 -15.59 -5.64 8.95
N PHE A 116 -16.66 -4.84 8.74
CA PHE A 116 -16.68 -3.66 7.87
C PHE A 116 -16.70 -2.33 8.64
N GLU A 117 -16.66 -2.38 9.99
CA GLU A 117 -16.67 -1.18 10.83
C GLU A 117 -15.24 -0.67 11.03
N ILE A 118 -14.88 0.38 10.31
CA ILE A 118 -13.51 0.93 10.33
C ILE A 118 -13.14 1.62 11.63
N SER A 119 -14.12 2.00 12.45
CA SER A 119 -13.91 2.61 13.76
C SER A 119 -13.71 1.58 14.88
N ASP A 120 -14.00 0.28 14.63
CA ASP A 120 -13.71 -0.79 15.60
C ASP A 120 -12.23 -1.19 15.51
N VAL A 121 -11.39 -0.47 16.26
CA VAL A 121 -9.94 -0.66 16.29
C VAL A 121 -9.49 -1.04 17.72
N LYS A 122 -8.97 -2.25 17.88
CA LYS A 122 -8.32 -2.77 19.10
C LYS A 122 -6.81 -2.56 19.11
N THR A 123 -6.17 -2.54 17.94
CA THR A 123 -4.74 -2.25 17.85
C THR A 123 -4.43 -0.95 18.57
N SER A 124 -3.50 -0.98 19.51
CA SER A 124 -3.11 0.17 20.32
C SER A 124 -1.76 0.72 19.92
N ALA A 125 -1.58 2.02 20.11
CA ALA A 125 -0.32 2.72 19.94
C ALA A 125 0.05 3.42 21.25
N GLN A 126 1.21 3.10 21.79
CA GLN A 126 1.75 3.71 23.01
C GLN A 126 3.02 4.48 22.67
N LYS A 127 3.12 5.72 23.13
CA LYS A 127 4.31 6.53 22.94
C LYS A 127 5.52 5.87 23.60
N CYS A 128 6.62 5.76 22.85
CA CYS A 128 7.86 5.14 23.30
C CYS A 128 9.05 5.92 22.71
N GLY A 129 9.72 6.72 23.53
CA GLY A 129 10.77 7.64 23.06
C GLY A 129 10.21 8.62 22.02
N ASP A 130 10.87 8.73 20.89
CA ASP A 130 10.48 9.61 19.77
C ASP A 130 9.44 8.96 18.83
N GLY A 131 9.07 7.70 19.07
CA GLY A 131 8.14 6.95 18.25
C GLY A 131 6.98 6.37 19.04
N TYR A 132 6.37 5.32 18.45
CA TYR A 132 5.26 4.59 19.05
C TYR A 132 5.50 3.08 18.96
N LYS A 133 5.10 2.38 20.00
CA LYS A 133 4.98 0.92 20.01
C LYS A 133 3.54 0.54 19.68
N LEU A 134 3.37 -0.19 18.57
CA LEU A 134 2.07 -0.74 18.16
C LEU A 134 1.89 -2.14 18.77
N ASN A 135 0.68 -2.45 19.22
CA ASN A 135 0.32 -3.77 19.72
C ASN A 135 -1.10 -4.13 19.27
N GLY A 136 -1.22 -5.20 18.48
CA GLY A 136 -2.48 -5.66 17.89
C GLY A 136 -2.25 -6.56 16.71
N THR A 137 -3.34 -6.97 16.07
CA THR A 137 -3.34 -7.85 14.89
C THR A 137 -4.19 -7.24 13.79
N LYS A 138 -3.65 -7.14 12.60
CA LYS A 138 -4.37 -6.76 11.39
C LYS A 138 -4.52 -7.98 10.49
N ILE A 139 -5.66 -8.06 9.80
CA ILE A 139 -5.98 -9.17 8.88
C ILE A 139 -6.21 -8.63 7.46
N ALA A 140 -6.16 -9.53 6.49
CA ALA A 140 -6.46 -9.22 5.08
C ALA A 140 -5.69 -7.99 4.53
N VAL A 141 -4.43 -7.83 4.91
CA VAL A 141 -3.58 -6.74 4.41
C VAL A 141 -3.09 -7.12 3.02
N ILE A 142 -3.66 -6.47 2.02
CA ILE A 142 -3.34 -6.73 0.60
C ILE A 142 -1.88 -6.40 0.35
N ASP A 143 -1.16 -7.29 -0.33
CA ASP A 143 0.27 -7.18 -0.70
C ASP A 143 1.23 -6.93 0.48
N ALA A 144 0.84 -7.31 1.70
CA ALA A 144 1.67 -7.07 2.90
C ALA A 144 3.04 -7.74 2.83
N LYS A 145 3.11 -8.96 2.25
CA LYS A 145 4.35 -9.72 2.12
C LYS A 145 5.40 -9.00 1.27
N GLU A 146 4.92 -8.29 0.24
CA GLU A 146 5.76 -7.63 -0.77
C GLU A 146 6.00 -6.14 -0.43
N SER A 147 5.47 -5.66 0.70
CA SER A 147 5.55 -4.26 1.09
C SER A 147 6.79 -3.96 1.92
N ASP A 148 7.45 -2.84 1.61
CA ASP A 148 8.56 -2.28 2.38
C ASP A 148 8.06 -1.57 3.66
N GLY A 149 6.79 -1.17 3.67
CA GLY A 149 6.16 -0.58 4.85
C GLY A 149 4.65 -0.61 4.81
N LEU A 150 4.06 -0.54 5.99
CA LEU A 150 2.62 -0.56 6.20
C LEU A 150 2.16 0.74 6.85
N ILE A 151 1.10 1.36 6.31
CA ILE A 151 0.33 2.32 7.10
C ILE A 151 -0.64 1.50 7.95
N VAL A 152 -0.57 1.67 9.27
CA VAL A 152 -1.34 0.87 10.25
C VAL A 152 -2.28 1.79 11.01
N THR A 153 -3.57 1.46 11.08
CA THR A 153 -4.49 2.12 12.01
C THR A 153 -4.27 1.61 13.42
N ALA A 154 -4.08 2.50 14.38
CA ALA A 154 -3.98 2.13 15.78
C ALA A 154 -4.57 3.21 16.68
N ARG A 155 -4.99 2.82 17.86
CA ARG A 155 -5.67 3.68 18.83
C ARG A 155 -4.66 4.27 19.80
N THR A 156 -4.64 5.59 19.89
CA THR A 156 -3.87 6.36 20.88
C THR A 156 -4.71 6.75 22.08
N GLY A 157 -6.03 6.62 22.01
CA GLY A 157 -6.98 6.94 23.08
C GLY A 157 -8.43 6.68 22.66
N GLY A 158 -9.38 7.09 23.48
CA GLY A 158 -10.81 6.91 23.20
C GLY A 158 -11.31 5.47 23.41
N SER A 159 -12.57 5.23 23.05
CA SER A 159 -13.19 3.90 23.13
C SER A 159 -12.94 3.08 21.87
N GLN A 160 -13.02 1.75 21.97
CA GLN A 160 -12.79 0.83 20.84
C GLN A 160 -13.63 1.16 19.60
N TYR A 161 -14.87 1.60 19.79
CA TYR A 161 -15.84 1.86 18.71
C TYR A 161 -15.95 3.34 18.34
N GLY A 162 -15.20 4.22 19.02
CA GLY A 162 -15.21 5.66 18.72
C GLY A 162 -14.39 6.00 17.47
N ALA A 163 -14.87 6.92 16.67
CA ALA A 163 -14.12 7.46 15.55
C ALA A 163 -12.89 8.27 15.98
N GLU A 164 -12.97 8.86 17.19
CA GLU A 164 -11.88 9.63 17.77
C GLU A 164 -10.78 8.75 18.36
N GLY A 165 -9.55 9.22 18.36
CA GLY A 165 -8.40 8.53 18.94
C GLY A 165 -7.76 7.46 18.07
N ILE A 166 -8.17 7.33 16.82
CA ILE A 166 -7.50 6.51 15.81
C ILE A 166 -6.45 7.37 15.09
N SER A 167 -5.25 6.86 14.96
CA SER A 167 -4.17 7.49 14.20
C SER A 167 -3.56 6.51 13.22
N LEU A 168 -2.90 7.05 12.20
CA LEU A 168 -2.17 6.27 11.21
C LEU A 168 -0.68 6.28 11.55
N PHE A 169 -0.07 5.12 11.50
CA PHE A 169 1.35 4.93 11.79
C PHE A 169 2.04 4.25 10.63
N LEU A 170 3.20 4.75 10.24
CA LEU A 170 4.07 4.03 9.32
C LEU A 170 4.88 2.99 10.12
N ALA A 171 4.65 1.73 9.83
CA ALA A 171 5.45 0.61 10.30
C ALA A 171 6.30 0.09 9.13
N VAL A 172 7.61 -0.07 9.34
CA VAL A 172 8.53 -0.54 8.32
C VAL A 172 8.84 -2.03 8.51
N SER A 173 9.08 -2.76 7.42
CA SER A 173 9.16 -4.23 7.42
C SER A 173 10.30 -4.81 8.28
N TYR A 174 11.30 -4.04 8.65
CA TYR A 174 12.38 -4.45 9.56
C TYR A 174 12.05 -4.23 11.05
N THR A 175 10.90 -3.64 11.39
CA THR A 175 10.35 -3.73 12.75
C THR A 175 9.64 -5.08 12.87
N HIS A 176 9.80 -5.79 14.00
CA HIS A 176 9.28 -7.15 14.25
C HIS A 176 7.78 -7.33 13.91
N LEU A 177 7.48 -7.37 12.61
CA LEU A 177 6.16 -7.72 12.10
C LEU A 177 6.16 -9.24 11.94
N THR A 178 5.41 -9.94 12.77
CA THR A 178 5.11 -11.35 12.54
C THR A 178 3.91 -11.43 11.60
N LEU A 179 4.16 -11.75 10.34
CA LEU A 179 3.10 -12.13 9.42
C LEU A 179 2.71 -13.59 9.74
N PRO A 180 1.42 -13.91 9.91
CA PRO A 180 1.01 -15.30 10.01
C PRO A 180 1.38 -16.03 8.72
N THR A 181 2.18 -17.09 8.81
CA THR A 181 2.68 -17.89 7.69
C THR A 181 1.65 -18.89 7.17
N THR A 182 0.44 -18.91 7.70
CA THR A 182 -0.63 -19.78 7.26
C THR A 182 -1.77 -18.98 6.66
N SER A 183 -1.94 -19.05 5.33
CA SER A 183 -3.25 -18.76 4.75
C SER A 183 -4.23 -19.83 5.27
N PRO A 184 -5.38 -19.46 5.83
CA PRO A 184 -6.45 -20.43 5.98
C PRO A 184 -6.91 -20.87 4.59
N VAL A 185 -6.96 -22.17 4.38
CA VAL A 185 -7.55 -22.85 3.20
C VAL A 185 -9.04 -22.56 3.18
#